data_77bc54e2322be4d18a321574cbdbd526
#
_entry.id   77bc54e2322be4d18a321574cbdbd526
#
_cell.length_a   1.000
_cell.length_b   1.000
_cell.length_c   1.000
_cell.angle_alpha   90.00
_cell.angle_beta   90.00
_cell.angle_gamma   90.00
#
_symmetry.space_group_name_H-M   'P 1'
#
loop_
_entity.id
_entity.type
_entity.pdbx_description
1 polymer ?
#
loop_
_entity_poly.entity_id
_entity_poly.type
_entity_poly.pdbx_seq_one_letter_code
_entity_poly.pdbx_strand_id
1 'polypeptide(L)'
;MKRVSRYLAAATLLLAAGNLHAVEVEIPGLLTDHTVSSIGHDFYRAFSDKWESSWTGNLTINERPSARWGSWITITINQSVVYQTFMFPTRRDFDKNVDIALAQTHEALDRRQIDQTLLSTRDLATDEF
;
A
#
# COMPACT_ATOMS: atom_id res chain seq x y z
N MET A 1 53.41 -6.41 14.30
CA MET A 1 52.83 -7.09 13.13
C MET A 1 51.58 -7.93 13.43
N LYS A 2 51.46 -8.55 14.57
CA LYS A 2 50.24 -9.29 14.95
C LYS A 2 49.01 -8.42 15.25
N ARG A 3 49.17 -7.10 15.46
CA ARG A 3 48.04 -6.17 15.75
C ARG A 3 47.30 -5.69 14.50
N VAL A 4 47.96 -5.73 13.33
CA VAL A 4 47.36 -5.25 12.06
C VAL A 4 46.34 -6.24 11.51
N SER A 5 46.55 -7.55 11.72
CA SER A 5 45.62 -8.58 11.25
C SER A 5 44.29 -8.62 12.01
N ARG A 6 44.27 -8.13 13.27
CA ARG A 6 43.02 -8.02 14.05
C ARG A 6 42.12 -6.89 13.60
N TYR A 7 42.69 -5.77 13.12
CA TYR A 7 41.91 -4.65 12.59
C TYR A 7 41.33 -4.93 11.22
N LEU A 8 42.03 -5.69 10.38
CA LEU A 8 41.55 -6.14 9.08
C LEU A 8 40.38 -7.10 9.18
N ALA A 9 40.37 -7.98 10.18
CA ALA A 9 39.24 -8.89 10.42
C ALA A 9 37.96 -8.16 10.90
N ALA A 10 38.13 -7.11 11.72
CA ALA A 10 37.01 -6.30 12.19
C ALA A 10 36.40 -5.45 11.07
N ALA A 11 37.18 -4.96 10.13
CA ALA A 11 36.73 -4.20 8.97
C ALA A 11 35.91 -5.05 8.00
N THR A 12 36.26 -6.32 7.85
CA THR A 12 35.56 -7.25 6.96
C THR A 12 34.18 -7.63 7.52
N LEU A 13 34.04 -7.69 8.83
CA LEU A 13 32.74 -7.97 9.48
C LEU A 13 31.74 -6.81 9.33
N LEU A 14 32.20 -5.57 9.32
CA LEU A 14 31.36 -4.38 9.14
C LEU A 14 30.79 -4.28 7.72
N LEU A 15 31.51 -4.73 6.71
CA LEU A 15 31.05 -4.75 5.31
C LEU A 15 29.98 -5.82 5.07
N ALA A 16 30.02 -6.93 5.78
CA ALA A 16 29.01 -7.99 5.65
C ALA A 16 27.64 -7.60 6.27
N ALA A 17 27.62 -6.72 7.30
CA ALA A 17 26.41 -6.27 7.92
C ALA A 17 25.63 -5.25 7.07
N GLY A 18 26.30 -4.54 6.14
CA GLY A 18 25.67 -3.57 5.25
C GLY A 18 24.79 -4.18 4.16
N ASN A 19 24.97 -5.45 3.84
CA ASN A 19 24.20 -6.12 2.79
C ASN A 19 22.85 -6.67 3.27
N LEU A 20 22.60 -6.69 4.56
CA LEU A 20 21.34 -7.19 5.13
C LEU A 20 20.17 -6.22 4.99
N HIS A 21 20.42 -4.95 4.62
CA HIS A 21 19.40 -3.94 4.45
C HIS A 21 18.79 -3.87 3.05
N ALA A 22 19.27 -4.68 2.10
CA ALA A 22 18.83 -4.65 0.72
C ALA A 22 17.63 -5.57 0.41
N VAL A 23 17.12 -6.30 1.40
CA VAL A 23 15.97 -7.20 1.21
C VAL A 23 14.71 -6.47 1.63
N GLU A 24 13.92 -6.01 0.65
CA GLU A 24 12.58 -5.52 0.89
C GLU A 24 11.66 -6.70 1.21
N VAL A 25 11.12 -6.70 2.41
CA VAL A 25 10.10 -7.68 2.80
C VAL A 25 8.75 -7.10 2.46
N GLU A 26 8.04 -7.68 1.48
CA GLU A 26 6.65 -7.34 1.23
C GLU A 26 5.81 -7.81 2.41
N ILE A 27 5.15 -6.86 3.08
CA ILE A 27 4.20 -7.15 4.15
C ILE A 27 2.82 -7.28 3.52
N PRO A 28 2.18 -8.48 3.57
CA PRO A 28 0.85 -8.65 2.99
C PRO A 28 -0.17 -7.76 3.72
N GLY A 29 -1.01 -7.08 2.95
CA GLY A 29 -2.12 -6.33 3.48
C GLY A 29 -1.79 -5.03 4.20
N LEU A 30 -0.67 -4.39 3.87
CA LEU A 30 -0.29 -3.11 4.46
C LEU A 30 -1.27 -2.01 4.04
N LEU A 31 -1.92 -1.39 5.01
CA LEU A 31 -2.78 -0.23 4.83
C LEU A 31 -2.09 0.99 5.44
N THR A 32 -1.84 2.01 4.62
CA THR A 32 -1.11 3.22 5.02
C THR A 32 -2.06 4.41 5.07
N ASP A 33 -1.98 5.19 6.13
CA ASP A 33 -2.77 6.39 6.36
C ASP A 33 -1.96 7.64 6.01
N HIS A 34 -2.36 8.33 4.94
CA HIS A 34 -1.85 9.65 4.56
C HIS A 34 -2.94 10.71 4.65
N THR A 35 -3.87 10.55 5.57
CA THR A 35 -4.91 11.55 5.84
C THR A 35 -4.40 12.63 6.80
N VAL A 36 -4.94 13.85 6.70
CA VAL A 36 -4.48 15.00 7.46
C VAL A 36 -5.60 15.72 8.21
N SER A 37 -6.83 15.72 7.71
CA SER A 37 -7.96 16.35 8.35
C SER A 37 -8.73 15.39 9.25
N SER A 38 -9.60 15.93 10.09
CA SER A 38 -10.48 15.14 10.94
C SER A 38 -11.37 14.20 10.14
N ILE A 39 -11.97 14.70 9.05
CA ILE A 39 -12.83 13.87 8.20
C ILE A 39 -12.03 12.80 7.45
N GLY A 40 -10.79 13.11 7.05
CA GLY A 40 -9.89 12.15 6.45
C GLY A 40 -9.52 11.02 7.41
N HIS A 41 -9.17 11.35 8.64
CA HIS A 41 -8.88 10.36 9.69
C HIS A 41 -10.10 9.48 10.00
N ASP A 42 -11.28 10.07 10.04
CA ASP A 42 -12.53 9.33 10.26
C ASP A 42 -12.81 8.37 9.10
N PHE A 43 -12.57 8.81 7.86
CA PHE A 43 -12.69 7.96 6.68
C PHE A 43 -11.71 6.77 6.75
N TYR A 44 -10.45 7.05 7.04
CA TYR A 44 -9.44 5.99 7.19
C TYR A 44 -9.85 4.97 8.26
N ARG A 45 -10.30 5.45 9.42
CA ARG A 45 -10.73 4.60 10.53
C ARG A 45 -11.91 3.72 10.14
N ALA A 46 -12.95 4.31 9.55
CA ALA A 46 -14.14 3.58 9.11
C ALA A 46 -13.80 2.55 8.02
N PHE A 47 -12.94 2.91 7.09
CA PHE A 47 -12.46 2.00 6.05
C PHE A 47 -11.65 0.86 6.66
N SER A 48 -10.68 1.15 7.51
CA SER A 48 -9.80 0.16 8.10
C SER A 48 -10.54 -0.82 9.02
N ASP A 49 -11.56 -0.35 9.73
CA ASP A 49 -12.38 -1.20 10.61
C ASP A 49 -13.14 -2.28 9.82
N LYS A 50 -13.53 -1.97 8.60
CA LYS A 50 -14.27 -2.89 7.72
C LYS A 50 -13.36 -3.61 6.72
N TRP A 51 -12.10 -3.23 6.64
CA TRP A 51 -11.16 -3.80 5.68
C TRP A 51 -10.66 -5.16 6.17
N GLU A 52 -10.99 -6.21 5.42
CA GLU A 52 -10.45 -7.54 5.65
C GLU A 52 -9.37 -7.83 4.63
N SER A 53 -8.14 -7.96 5.09
CA SER A 53 -6.98 -8.06 4.22
C SER A 53 -6.43 -9.48 4.18
N SER A 54 -6.73 -10.18 3.11
CA SER A 54 -5.99 -11.37 2.67
C SER A 54 -5.05 -11.05 1.49
N TRP A 55 -4.83 -9.77 1.20
CA TRP A 55 -4.16 -9.30 0.00
C TRP A 55 -2.71 -8.97 0.24
N THR A 56 -1.86 -9.29 -0.76
CA THR A 56 -0.50 -8.79 -0.84
C THR A 56 -0.51 -7.48 -1.65
N GLY A 57 0.08 -6.44 -1.12
CA GLY A 57 0.17 -5.14 -1.78
C GLY A 57 0.01 -3.99 -0.82
N ASN A 58 0.44 -2.81 -1.25
CA ASN A 58 0.37 -1.60 -0.47
C ASN A 58 -0.87 -0.81 -0.84
N LEU A 59 -1.81 -0.73 0.10
CA LEU A 59 -3.00 0.09 -0.01
C LEU A 59 -2.76 1.38 0.76
N THR A 60 -2.96 2.53 0.10
CA THR A 60 -2.75 3.83 0.72
C THR A 60 -4.00 4.68 0.58
N ILE A 61 -4.43 5.30 1.67
CA ILE A 61 -5.49 6.29 1.68
C ILE A 61 -4.84 7.66 1.78
N ASN A 62 -4.97 8.45 0.73
CA ASN A 62 -4.42 9.79 0.61
C ASN A 62 -5.51 10.82 0.71
N GLU A 63 -5.18 11.96 1.28
CA GLU A 63 -6.08 13.10 1.38
C GLU A 63 -5.44 14.35 0.82
N ARG A 64 -6.21 15.09 0.00
CA ARG A 64 -5.88 16.44 -0.42
C ARG A 64 -6.94 17.38 0.13
N PRO A 65 -6.68 18.07 1.24
CA PRO A 65 -7.67 18.98 1.81
C PRO A 65 -7.81 20.22 0.95
N SER A 66 -9.07 20.68 0.83
CA SER A 66 -9.41 21.97 0.25
C SER A 66 -9.63 22.96 1.38
N ALA A 67 -9.20 24.21 1.20
CA ALA A 67 -9.29 25.24 2.23
C ALA A 67 -10.73 25.60 2.64
N ARG A 68 -11.72 25.34 1.77
CA ARG A 68 -13.09 25.83 1.97
C ARG A 68 -14.19 24.77 1.88
N TRP A 69 -13.97 23.66 1.16
CA TRP A 69 -15.06 22.84 0.66
C TRP A 69 -15.02 21.38 1.12
N GLY A 70 -13.97 20.95 1.77
CA GLY A 70 -13.79 19.56 2.17
C GLY A 70 -12.49 18.97 1.67
N SER A 71 -12.47 17.68 1.42
CA SER A 71 -11.24 16.96 1.07
C SER A 71 -11.45 15.94 -0.03
N TRP A 72 -10.48 15.85 -0.93
CA TRP A 72 -10.37 14.73 -1.86
C TRP A 72 -9.73 13.55 -1.15
N ILE A 73 -10.44 12.43 -1.13
CA ILE A 73 -9.92 11.16 -0.61
C ILE A 73 -9.62 10.26 -1.81
N THR A 74 -8.41 9.75 -1.86
CA THR A 74 -7.93 8.87 -2.94
C THR A 74 -7.36 7.60 -2.36
N ILE A 75 -7.80 6.45 -2.87
CA ILE A 75 -7.25 5.15 -2.49
C ILE A 75 -6.40 4.64 -3.63
N THR A 76 -5.15 4.28 -3.32
CA THR A 76 -4.20 3.75 -4.28
C THR A 76 -3.73 2.36 -3.89
N ILE A 77 -3.54 1.51 -4.89
CA ILE A 77 -2.87 0.22 -4.76
C ILE A 77 -1.57 0.30 -5.53
N ASN A 78 -0.42 0.17 -4.84
CA ASN A 78 0.90 0.27 -5.46
C ASN A 78 1.01 1.49 -6.39
N GLN A 79 0.54 2.65 -5.91
CA GLN A 79 0.55 3.94 -6.61
C GLN A 79 -0.50 4.11 -7.72
N SER A 80 -1.31 3.10 -8.01
CA SER A 80 -2.43 3.22 -8.95
C SER A 80 -3.71 3.59 -8.24
N VAL A 81 -4.39 4.64 -8.71
CA VAL A 81 -5.66 5.10 -8.15
C VAL A 81 -6.76 4.08 -8.45
N VAL A 82 -7.44 3.61 -7.41
CA VAL A 82 -8.55 2.66 -7.54
C VAL A 82 -9.90 3.26 -7.13
N TYR A 83 -9.87 4.31 -6.31
CA TYR A 83 -11.07 5.01 -5.87
C TYR A 83 -10.73 6.45 -5.54
N GLN A 84 -11.64 7.36 -5.85
CA GLN A 84 -11.53 8.77 -5.49
C GLN A 84 -12.90 9.33 -5.19
N THR A 85 -13.01 10.09 -4.10
CA THR A 85 -14.24 10.78 -3.72
C THR A 85 -13.94 12.12 -3.07
N PHE A 86 -14.91 13.01 -3.14
CA PHE A 86 -14.85 14.28 -2.41
C PHE A 86 -15.72 14.18 -1.16
N MET A 87 -15.12 14.46 -0.02
CA MET A 87 -15.80 14.42 1.28
C MET A 87 -16.10 15.82 1.76
N PHE A 88 -17.40 16.11 1.97
CA PHE A 88 -17.83 17.39 2.51
C PHE A 88 -17.70 17.43 4.04
N PRO A 89 -17.41 18.60 4.64
CA PRO A 89 -17.32 18.73 6.10
C PRO A 89 -18.61 18.36 6.83
N THR A 90 -19.75 18.45 6.14
CA THR A 90 -21.08 18.09 6.68
C THR A 90 -21.27 16.59 6.85
N ARG A 91 -20.31 15.76 6.45
CA ARG A 91 -20.36 14.29 6.52
C ARG A 91 -21.53 13.67 5.74
N ARG A 92 -22.07 14.41 4.77
CA ARG A 92 -23.11 13.90 3.90
C ARG A 92 -22.59 12.68 3.14
N ASP A 93 -23.35 11.60 3.14
CA ASP A 93 -23.03 10.35 2.47
C ASP A 93 -21.70 9.69 2.93
N PHE A 94 -21.24 9.99 4.15
CA PHE A 94 -19.99 9.46 4.67
C PHE A 94 -19.96 7.93 4.65
N ASP A 95 -20.95 7.27 5.27
CA ASP A 95 -21.00 5.81 5.35
C ASP A 95 -21.15 5.16 3.98
N LYS A 96 -21.96 5.77 3.13
CA LYS A 96 -22.15 5.32 1.75
C LYS A 96 -20.83 5.37 0.97
N ASN A 97 -20.07 6.45 1.10
CA ASN A 97 -18.79 6.60 0.43
C ASN A 97 -17.76 5.58 0.94
N VAL A 98 -17.75 5.28 2.23
CA VAL A 98 -16.90 4.23 2.80
C VAL A 98 -17.25 2.87 2.20
N ASP A 99 -18.54 2.54 2.12
CA ASP A 99 -19.00 1.25 1.58
C ASP A 99 -18.68 1.12 0.08
N ILE A 100 -18.85 2.18 -0.70
CA ILE A 100 -18.47 2.19 -2.12
C ILE A 100 -16.96 2.04 -2.27
N ALA A 101 -16.18 2.74 -1.45
CA ALA A 101 -14.73 2.65 -1.45
C ALA A 101 -14.26 1.22 -1.18
N LEU A 102 -14.84 0.55 -0.19
CA LEU A 102 -14.55 -0.85 0.12
C LEU A 102 -14.84 -1.76 -1.06
N ALA A 103 -16.03 -1.63 -1.65
CA ALA A 103 -16.45 -2.45 -2.78
C ALA A 103 -15.56 -2.25 -4.00
N GLN A 104 -15.24 -1.01 -4.37
CA GLN A 104 -14.38 -0.72 -5.52
C GLN A 104 -12.95 -1.16 -5.30
N THR A 105 -12.44 -1.04 -4.09
CA THR A 105 -11.09 -1.48 -3.75
C THR A 105 -10.98 -3.01 -3.83
N HIS A 106 -11.96 -3.74 -3.30
CA HIS A 106 -12.01 -5.20 -3.43
C HIS A 106 -12.07 -5.63 -4.90
N GLU A 107 -12.92 -5.00 -5.69
CA GLU A 107 -13.03 -5.30 -7.12
C GLU A 107 -11.71 -5.06 -7.86
N ALA A 108 -11.02 -3.96 -7.56
CA ALA A 108 -9.74 -3.64 -8.17
C ALA A 108 -8.66 -4.66 -7.80
N LEU A 109 -8.65 -5.13 -6.56
CA LEU A 109 -7.72 -6.18 -6.12
C LEU A 109 -8.01 -7.52 -6.81
N ASP A 110 -9.28 -7.89 -6.91
CA ASP A 110 -9.69 -9.13 -7.58
C ASP A 110 -9.26 -9.12 -9.06
N ARG A 111 -9.45 -8.02 -9.75
CA ARG A 111 -9.00 -7.87 -11.14
C ARG A 111 -7.49 -8.02 -11.26
N ARG A 112 -6.72 -7.42 -10.37
CA ARG A 112 -5.25 -7.54 -10.38
C ARG A 112 -4.79 -8.96 -10.17
N GLN A 113 -5.44 -9.70 -9.28
CA GLN A 113 -5.13 -11.09 -9.04
C GLN A 113 -5.42 -11.95 -10.27
N ILE A 114 -6.56 -11.73 -10.93
CA ILE A 114 -6.93 -12.42 -12.18
C ILE A 114 -5.91 -12.10 -13.27
N ASP A 115 -5.56 -10.84 -13.45
CA ASP A 115 -4.59 -10.40 -14.46
C ASP A 115 -3.22 -11.03 -14.22
N GLN A 116 -2.74 -11.07 -12.99
CA GLN A 116 -1.48 -11.70 -12.63
C GLN A 116 -1.50 -13.21 -12.92
N THR A 117 -2.61 -13.87 -12.62
CA THR A 117 -2.78 -15.31 -12.90
C THR A 117 -2.77 -15.56 -14.40
N LEU A 118 -3.45 -14.75 -15.20
CA LEU A 118 -3.47 -14.87 -16.66
C LEU A 118 -2.10 -14.61 -17.28
N LEU A 119 -1.37 -13.61 -16.81
CA LEU A 119 -0.02 -13.32 -17.27
C LEU A 119 0.94 -14.46 -16.94
N SER A 120 0.86 -15.00 -15.74
CA SER A 120 1.65 -16.15 -15.32
C SER A 120 1.37 -17.39 -16.18
N THR A 121 0.11 -17.66 -16.50
CA THR A 121 -0.29 -18.76 -17.38
C THR A 121 0.22 -18.55 -18.81
N ARG A 122 0.18 -17.30 -19.30
CA ARG A 122 0.67 -16.94 -20.63
C ARG A 122 2.18 -17.13 -20.74
N ASP A 123 2.94 -16.74 -19.73
CA ASP A 123 4.38 -16.91 -19.68
C ASP A 123 4.77 -18.39 -19.68
N LEU A 124 4.05 -19.22 -18.94
CA LEU A 124 4.25 -20.67 -18.92
C LEU A 124 3.96 -21.32 -20.29
N ALA A 125 2.93 -20.86 -20.99
CA ALA A 125 2.59 -21.35 -22.31
C ALA A 125 3.63 -20.95 -23.37
N THR A 126 4.31 -19.82 -23.20
CA THR A 126 5.36 -19.35 -24.10
C THR A 126 6.66 -20.11 -23.93
N ASP A 127 6.95 -20.59 -22.71
CA ASP A 127 8.16 -21.36 -22.40
C ASP A 127 8.12 -22.81 -22.92
N GLU A 128 6.95 -23.33 -23.32
CA GLU A 128 6.81 -24.68 -23.88
C GLU A 128 7.20 -24.77 -25.37
N PHE A 129 7.47 -23.67 -26.02
CA PHE A 129 7.91 -23.60 -27.41
C PHE A 129 9.33 -23.06 -27.53
#